data_e4a8c941e5789a308379999ad5a9d348
#
_entry.id   e4a8c941e5789a308379999ad5a9d348
#
_cell.length_a   1.000
_cell.length_b   1.000
_cell.length_c   1.000
_cell.angle_alpha   90.00
_cell.angle_beta   90.00
_cell.angle_gamma   90.00
#
_symmetry.space_group_name_H-M   'P 1'
#
loop_
_entity.id
_entity.type
_entity.pdbx_description
1 polymer ?
#
loop_
_entity_poly.entity_id
_entity_poly.type
_entity_poly.pdbx_seq_one_letter_code
_entity_poly.pdbx_strand_id
1 'polypeptide(L)'
;LSSYGEMAHHLKARCEVRLTSRYSGEKLSVATERLHQELQTVNALGYEAYFLAVADIVDSARRSGIRVAARGSGAGSLICHLLGISGVDPLEHGLLMERFCSTLRTDLPDIDIDVESARRLEIYDQVFARYNPDESWPHGPAQSTTVAMVETYRARHAIRDVGAALALPHEEIDALAKS
;
A
#
# COMPACT_ATOMS: atom_id res chain seq x y z
N LEU A 1 -26.43 7.63 4.09
CA LEU A 1 -25.80 8.94 4.37
C LEU A 1 -24.94 8.94 5.64
N SER A 2 -25.21 8.07 6.65
CA SER A 2 -24.43 8.02 7.89
C SER A 2 -23.03 7.41 7.71
N SER A 3 -22.86 6.41 6.89
CA SER A 3 -21.58 5.69 6.78
C SER A 3 -20.43 6.52 6.16
N TYR A 4 -20.71 7.39 5.19
CA TYR A 4 -19.68 8.25 4.58
C TYR A 4 -19.18 9.32 5.54
N GLY A 5 -20.08 9.97 6.27
CA GLY A 5 -19.70 10.97 7.28
C GLY A 5 -18.88 10.37 8.42
N GLU A 6 -19.19 9.13 8.82
CA GLU A 6 -18.43 8.39 9.83
C GLU A 6 -17.02 8.05 9.35
N MET A 7 -16.84 7.63 8.09
CA MET A 7 -15.52 7.32 7.53
C MET A 7 -14.64 8.57 7.40
N ALA A 8 -15.20 9.70 6.94
CA ALA A 8 -14.48 10.96 6.87
C ALA A 8 -14.03 11.43 8.26
N HIS A 9 -14.91 11.35 9.26
CA HIS A 9 -14.56 11.65 10.64
C HIS A 9 -13.48 10.72 11.19
N HIS A 10 -13.60 9.42 10.93
CA HIS A 10 -12.63 8.43 11.38
C HIS A 10 -11.24 8.64 10.76
N LEU A 11 -11.17 8.89 9.45
CA LEU A 11 -9.93 9.18 8.75
C LEU A 11 -9.26 10.43 9.33
N LYS A 12 -10.02 11.51 9.49
CA LYS A 12 -9.55 12.76 10.07
C LYS A 12 -9.00 12.55 11.48
N ALA A 13 -9.75 11.90 12.35
CA ALA A 13 -9.35 11.66 13.73
C ALA A 13 -8.04 10.85 13.83
N ARG A 14 -7.89 9.79 13.01
CA ARG A 14 -6.63 9.00 12.94
C ARG A 14 -5.43 9.85 12.52
N CYS A 15 -5.62 10.76 11.57
CA CYS A 15 -4.56 11.66 11.12
C CYS A 15 -4.22 12.71 12.21
N GLU A 16 -5.20 13.32 12.84
CA GLU A 16 -5.01 14.38 13.85
C GLU A 16 -4.24 13.89 15.08
N VAL A 17 -4.53 12.68 15.56
CA VAL A 17 -3.79 12.06 16.68
C VAL A 17 -2.29 11.96 16.35
N ARG A 18 -1.93 11.60 15.14
CA ARG A 18 -0.52 11.48 14.75
C ARG A 18 0.10 12.81 14.31
N LEU A 19 -0.70 13.74 13.83
CA LEU A 19 -0.25 15.08 13.45
C LEU A 19 0.44 15.78 14.62
N THR A 20 -0.25 15.88 15.75
CA THR A 20 0.25 16.56 16.96
C THR A 20 1.41 15.85 17.64
N SER A 21 1.57 14.54 17.40
CA SER A 21 2.73 13.78 17.92
C SER A 21 3.99 13.91 17.05
N ARG A 22 3.83 14.28 15.77
CA ARG A 22 4.94 14.37 14.81
C ARG A 22 5.41 15.80 14.55
N TYR A 23 4.51 16.76 14.63
CA TYR A 23 4.80 18.14 14.28
C TYR A 23 4.52 19.07 15.47
N SER A 24 5.32 20.13 15.60
CA SER A 24 5.17 21.15 16.63
C SER A 24 5.55 22.54 16.08
N GLY A 25 5.13 23.59 16.77
CA GLY A 25 5.43 24.97 16.38
C GLY A 25 4.95 25.33 14.98
N GLU A 26 5.77 26.03 14.22
CA GLU A 26 5.45 26.48 12.86
C GLU A 26 5.19 25.32 11.90
N LYS A 27 5.94 24.22 12.04
CA LYS A 27 5.73 23.01 11.22
C LYS A 27 4.35 22.40 11.42
N LEU A 28 3.78 22.49 12.63
CA LEU A 28 2.43 22.00 12.90
C LEU A 28 1.38 22.80 12.12
N SER A 29 1.52 24.12 12.02
CA SER A 29 0.60 24.96 11.25
C SER A 29 0.62 24.56 9.75
N VAL A 30 1.82 24.40 9.18
CA VAL A 30 1.98 23.99 7.79
C VAL A 30 1.39 22.60 7.55
N ALA A 31 1.66 21.65 8.45
CA ALA A 31 1.15 20.28 8.36
C ALA A 31 -0.39 20.24 8.51
N THR A 32 -0.95 21.07 9.37
CA THR A 32 -2.41 21.17 9.56
C THR A 32 -3.10 21.70 8.30
N GLU A 33 -2.57 22.75 7.69
CA GLU A 33 -3.12 23.29 6.44
C GLU A 33 -3.03 22.26 5.31
N ARG A 34 -1.88 21.61 5.16
CA ARG A 34 -1.69 20.55 4.18
C ARG A 34 -2.65 19.38 4.39
N LEU A 35 -2.80 18.92 5.65
CA LEU A 35 -3.74 17.83 5.98
C LEU A 35 -5.18 18.21 5.61
N HIS A 36 -5.59 19.46 5.89
CA HIS A 36 -6.91 19.94 5.54
C HIS A 36 -7.17 19.87 4.03
N GLN A 37 -6.23 20.33 3.21
CA GLN A 37 -6.31 20.28 1.75
C GLN A 37 -6.38 18.85 1.22
N GLU A 38 -5.55 17.95 1.76
CA GLU A 38 -5.57 16.54 1.37
C GLU A 38 -6.88 15.84 1.75
N LEU A 39 -7.40 16.09 2.96
CA LEU A 39 -8.69 15.55 3.40
C LEU A 39 -9.86 16.07 2.55
N GLN A 40 -9.84 17.34 2.13
CA GLN A 40 -10.83 17.88 1.20
C GLN A 40 -10.80 17.13 -0.14
N THR A 41 -9.61 16.88 -0.69
CA THR A 41 -9.45 16.13 -1.94
C THR A 41 -9.96 14.70 -1.81
N VAL A 42 -9.57 13.99 -0.75
CA VAL A 42 -10.00 12.61 -0.50
C VAL A 42 -11.51 12.52 -0.31
N ASN A 43 -12.11 13.47 0.43
CA ASN A 43 -13.56 13.53 0.64
C ASN A 43 -14.32 13.84 -0.66
N ALA A 44 -13.83 14.77 -1.47
CA ALA A 44 -14.44 15.08 -2.77
C ALA A 44 -14.44 13.88 -3.73
N LEU A 45 -13.48 12.98 -3.59
CA LEU A 45 -13.34 11.76 -4.39
C LEU A 45 -14.00 10.53 -3.74
N GLY A 46 -14.41 10.59 -2.48
CA GLY A 46 -15.02 9.47 -1.74
C GLY A 46 -14.03 8.34 -1.42
N TYR A 47 -12.75 8.65 -1.19
CA TYR A 47 -11.69 7.65 -1.03
C TYR A 47 -11.32 7.36 0.44
N GLU A 48 -12.08 7.84 1.42
CA GLU A 48 -11.80 7.66 2.84
C GLU A 48 -11.70 6.18 3.23
N ALA A 49 -12.64 5.37 2.75
CA ALA A 49 -12.67 3.93 3.01
C ALA A 49 -11.42 3.22 2.45
N TYR A 50 -10.94 3.66 1.30
CA TYR A 50 -9.74 3.12 0.67
C TYR A 50 -8.50 3.39 1.52
N PHE A 51 -8.27 4.64 1.96
CA PHE A 51 -7.14 4.98 2.82
C PHE A 51 -7.18 4.24 4.16
N LEU A 52 -8.37 4.12 4.76
CA LEU A 52 -8.57 3.40 6.00
C LEU A 52 -8.29 1.90 5.84
N ALA A 53 -8.75 1.29 4.75
CA ALA A 53 -8.50 -0.13 4.46
C ALA A 53 -6.99 -0.41 4.32
N VAL A 54 -6.27 0.42 3.57
CA VAL A 54 -4.82 0.28 3.41
C VAL A 54 -4.09 0.47 4.75
N ALA A 55 -4.50 1.48 5.54
CA ALA A 55 -3.93 1.70 6.87
C ALA A 55 -4.15 0.49 7.79
N ASP A 56 -5.32 -0.12 7.75
CA ASP A 56 -5.66 -1.29 8.56
C ASP A 56 -4.83 -2.52 8.17
N ILE A 57 -4.57 -2.72 6.88
CA ILE A 57 -3.68 -3.78 6.38
C ILE A 57 -2.25 -3.56 6.89
N VAL A 58 -1.73 -2.35 6.76
CA VAL A 58 -0.38 -1.99 7.23
C VAL A 58 -0.27 -2.15 8.75
N ASP A 59 -1.26 -1.71 9.51
CA ASP A 59 -1.27 -1.86 10.97
C ASP A 59 -1.38 -3.34 11.39
N SER A 60 -2.12 -4.16 10.64
CA SER A 60 -2.21 -5.61 10.88
C SER A 60 -0.85 -6.29 10.66
N ALA A 61 -0.20 -6.00 9.55
CA ALA A 61 1.13 -6.51 9.23
C ALA A 61 2.15 -6.16 10.33
N ARG A 62 2.16 -4.90 10.78
CA ARG A 62 3.06 -4.45 11.85
C ARG A 62 2.78 -5.11 13.19
N ARG A 63 1.50 -5.29 13.57
CA ARG A 63 1.15 -6.04 14.79
C ARG A 63 1.62 -7.49 14.75
N SER A 64 1.66 -8.08 13.59
CA SER A 64 2.23 -9.43 13.37
C SER A 64 3.77 -9.43 13.29
N GLY A 65 4.43 -8.27 13.45
CA GLY A 65 5.88 -8.15 13.33
C GLY A 65 6.41 -8.33 11.91
N ILE A 66 5.56 -8.10 10.89
CA ILE A 66 5.92 -8.22 9.47
C ILE A 66 6.36 -6.85 8.98
N ARG A 67 7.51 -6.79 8.32
CA ARG A 67 8.02 -5.55 7.73
C ARG A 67 7.21 -5.17 6.51
N VAL A 68 6.74 -3.91 6.50
CA VAL A 68 6.02 -3.32 5.38
C VAL A 68 6.54 -1.92 5.10
N ALA A 69 6.56 -1.54 3.84
CA ALA A 69 6.93 -0.21 3.40
C ALA A 69 6.09 0.20 2.19
N ALA A 70 5.47 1.37 2.25
CA ALA A 70 4.87 1.93 1.06
C ALA A 70 5.95 2.48 0.13
N ARG A 71 5.70 2.35 -1.17
CA ARG A 71 6.52 2.93 -2.23
C ARG A 71 5.64 3.67 -3.25
N GLY A 72 6.28 4.26 -4.25
CA GLY A 72 5.57 4.93 -5.35
C GLY A 72 5.00 6.29 -4.96
N SER A 73 3.95 6.70 -5.64
CA SER A 73 3.37 8.04 -5.54
C SER A 73 2.69 8.34 -4.20
N GLY A 74 2.26 7.30 -3.47
CA GLY A 74 1.66 7.44 -2.13
C GLY A 74 2.57 8.10 -1.09
N ALA A 75 3.89 8.11 -1.31
CA ALA A 75 4.84 8.84 -0.47
C ALA A 75 4.63 10.37 -0.48
N GLY A 76 3.96 10.92 -1.50
CA GLY A 76 3.63 12.35 -1.59
C GLY A 76 2.44 12.78 -0.72
N SER A 77 1.71 11.85 -0.10
CA SER A 77 0.55 12.15 0.72
C SER A 77 0.89 12.24 2.20
N LEU A 78 0.51 13.36 2.82
CA LEU A 78 0.61 13.53 4.27
C LEU A 78 -0.34 12.59 5.01
N ILE A 79 -1.50 12.28 4.45
CA ILE A 79 -2.42 11.28 5.00
C ILE A 79 -1.72 9.91 5.08
N CYS A 80 -1.07 9.46 3.99
CA CYS A 80 -0.32 8.20 4.00
C CYS A 80 0.79 8.19 5.07
N HIS A 81 1.49 9.31 5.25
CA HIS A 81 2.51 9.45 6.28
C HIS A 81 1.92 9.40 7.70
N LEU A 82 0.84 10.14 7.95
CA LEU A 82 0.17 10.17 9.25
C LEU A 82 -0.51 8.84 9.60
N LEU A 83 -1.08 8.15 8.64
CA LEU A 83 -1.63 6.80 8.83
C LEU A 83 -0.53 5.74 9.02
N GLY A 84 0.74 6.11 8.81
CA GLY A 84 1.86 5.18 8.88
C GLY A 84 1.96 4.24 7.69
N ILE A 85 1.22 4.49 6.62
CA ILE A 85 1.34 3.77 5.35
C ILE A 85 2.73 4.04 4.76
N SER A 86 3.11 5.32 4.66
CA SER A 86 4.44 5.76 4.22
C SER A 86 5.34 6.14 5.38
N GLY A 87 6.61 5.73 5.32
CA GLY A 87 7.66 6.19 6.22
C GLY A 87 8.26 7.56 5.85
N VAL A 88 7.97 8.04 4.63
CA VAL A 88 8.49 9.30 4.10
C VAL A 88 7.63 10.47 4.56
N ASP A 89 8.25 11.52 5.08
CA ASP A 89 7.57 12.79 5.40
C ASP A 89 7.52 13.67 4.14
N PRO A 90 6.32 13.89 3.55
CA PRO A 90 6.19 14.66 2.32
C PRO A 90 6.52 16.15 2.51
N LEU A 91 6.39 16.69 3.71
CA LEU A 91 6.73 18.10 3.99
C LEU A 91 8.24 18.29 4.06
N GLU A 92 8.96 17.37 4.67
CA GLU A 92 10.42 17.42 4.75
C GLU A 92 11.07 17.33 3.37
N HIS A 93 10.48 16.55 2.46
CA HIS A 93 11.01 16.30 1.12
C HIS A 93 10.32 17.12 0.02
N GLY A 94 9.43 18.04 0.35
CA GLY A 94 8.73 18.89 -0.63
C GLY A 94 7.91 18.11 -1.66
N LEU A 95 7.33 16.96 -1.27
CA LEU A 95 6.56 16.11 -2.17
C LEU A 95 5.14 16.63 -2.34
N LEU A 96 4.59 16.44 -3.54
CA LEU A 96 3.25 16.93 -3.92
C LEU A 96 2.25 15.78 -3.96
N MET A 97 1.07 15.99 -3.34
CA MET A 97 -0.03 15.03 -3.36
C MET A 97 -0.68 14.91 -4.76
N GLU A 98 -0.67 15.98 -5.52
CA GLU A 98 -1.32 16.07 -6.83
C GLU A 98 -0.80 15.04 -7.85
N ARG A 99 0.42 14.56 -7.64
CA ARG A 99 1.00 13.47 -8.44
C ARG A 99 0.41 12.11 -8.10
N PHE A 100 -0.11 11.97 -6.90
CA PHE A 100 -0.70 10.74 -6.36
C PHE A 100 -2.23 10.77 -6.47
N CYS A 101 -2.88 11.83 -5.97
CA CYS A 101 -4.31 11.97 -5.89
C CYS A 101 -4.71 13.42 -6.19
N SER A 102 -5.60 13.62 -7.14
CA SER A 102 -6.16 14.94 -7.45
C SER A 102 -7.56 14.80 -8.04
N THR A 103 -8.39 15.84 -7.91
CA THR A 103 -9.73 15.89 -8.49
C THR A 103 -9.76 15.91 -10.03
N LEU A 104 -8.60 16.07 -10.66
CA LEU A 104 -8.44 16.01 -12.11
C LEU A 104 -8.22 14.57 -12.63
N ARG A 105 -8.02 13.61 -11.74
CA ARG A 105 -7.86 12.19 -12.08
C ARG A 105 -9.15 11.45 -11.80
N THR A 106 -9.54 10.58 -12.74
CA THR A 106 -10.73 9.72 -12.62
C THR A 106 -10.39 8.35 -12.00
N ASP A 107 -9.12 7.97 -12.01
CA ASP A 107 -8.69 6.66 -11.52
C ASP A 107 -8.37 6.70 -10.03
N LEU A 108 -8.69 5.61 -9.33
CA LEU A 108 -8.32 5.41 -7.93
C LEU A 108 -6.79 5.51 -7.78
N PRO A 109 -6.28 6.25 -6.78
CA PRO A 109 -4.85 6.30 -6.53
C PRO A 109 -4.30 4.93 -6.14
N ASP A 110 -3.11 4.62 -6.64
CA ASP A 110 -2.44 3.35 -6.40
C ASP A 110 -1.51 3.46 -5.19
N ILE A 111 -1.76 2.69 -4.15
CA ILE A 111 -0.90 2.61 -2.97
C ILE A 111 -0.17 1.27 -2.98
N ASP A 112 1.07 1.29 -3.43
CA ASP A 112 1.95 0.13 -3.44
C ASP A 112 2.50 -0.14 -2.03
N ILE A 113 2.34 -1.36 -1.53
CA ILE A 113 2.88 -1.80 -0.26
C ILE A 113 3.80 -3.00 -0.48
N ASP A 114 5.10 -2.78 -0.27
CA ASP A 114 6.07 -3.87 -0.23
C ASP A 114 5.97 -4.60 1.11
N VAL A 115 5.97 -5.92 1.05
CA VAL A 115 5.87 -6.80 2.22
C VAL A 115 7.07 -7.74 2.25
N GLU A 116 7.56 -8.05 3.43
CA GLU A 116 8.61 -9.04 3.65
C GLU A 116 8.29 -10.37 2.94
N SER A 117 9.12 -10.76 1.96
CA SER A 117 8.82 -11.86 1.04
C SER A 117 8.59 -13.19 1.76
N ALA A 118 9.35 -13.47 2.82
CA ALA A 118 9.26 -14.73 3.57
C ALA A 118 7.90 -14.92 4.26
N ARG A 119 7.20 -13.80 4.56
CA ARG A 119 5.93 -13.80 5.31
C ARG A 119 4.76 -13.24 4.50
N ARG A 120 4.93 -13.08 3.18
CA ARG A 120 3.92 -12.51 2.30
C ARG A 120 2.58 -13.24 2.34
N LEU A 121 2.60 -14.57 2.42
CA LEU A 121 1.38 -15.39 2.45
C LEU A 121 0.55 -15.13 3.70
N GLU A 122 1.18 -14.86 4.85
CA GLU A 122 0.45 -14.50 6.08
C GLU A 122 -0.37 -13.21 5.91
N ILE A 123 0.14 -12.25 5.12
CA ILE A 123 -0.63 -11.03 4.81
C ILE A 123 -1.78 -11.32 3.87
N TYR A 124 -1.59 -12.19 2.87
CA TYR A 124 -2.69 -12.61 2.00
C TYR A 124 -3.81 -13.26 2.81
N ASP A 125 -3.48 -14.18 3.72
CA ASP A 125 -4.47 -14.84 4.57
C ASP A 125 -5.22 -13.82 5.45
N GLN A 126 -4.52 -12.84 6.05
CA GLN A 126 -5.13 -11.78 6.86
C GLN A 126 -6.06 -10.88 6.02
N VAL A 127 -5.65 -10.51 4.81
CA VAL A 127 -6.45 -9.67 3.90
C VAL A 127 -7.68 -10.43 3.43
N PHE A 128 -7.53 -11.68 3.01
CA PHE A 128 -8.66 -12.49 2.56
C PHE A 128 -9.64 -12.78 3.69
N ALA A 129 -9.17 -13.13 4.88
CA ALA A 129 -10.03 -13.33 6.03
C ALA A 129 -10.85 -12.08 6.41
N ARG A 130 -10.29 -10.89 6.19
CA ARG A 130 -10.96 -9.63 6.51
C ARG A 130 -11.93 -9.16 5.43
N TYR A 131 -11.53 -9.25 4.17
CA TYR A 131 -12.24 -8.63 3.04
C TYR A 131 -13.02 -9.63 2.18
N ASN A 132 -12.76 -10.93 2.33
CA ASN A 132 -13.51 -12.01 1.70
C ASN A 132 -13.97 -13.03 2.76
N PRO A 133 -14.73 -12.63 3.81
CA PRO A 133 -15.07 -13.52 4.91
C PRO A 133 -16.09 -14.61 4.53
N ASP A 134 -16.71 -14.50 3.37
CA ASP A 134 -17.78 -15.39 2.94
C ASP A 134 -17.22 -16.63 2.26
N GLU A 135 -17.62 -17.82 2.71
CA GLU A 135 -17.29 -19.11 2.09
C GLU A 135 -17.85 -19.24 0.64
N SER A 136 -18.69 -18.29 0.21
CA SER A 136 -19.21 -18.23 -1.17
C SER A 136 -18.16 -17.86 -2.22
N TRP A 137 -16.93 -17.53 -1.82
CA TRP A 137 -15.80 -17.40 -2.77
C TRP A 137 -15.55 -18.74 -3.48
N PRO A 138 -15.44 -18.80 -4.83
CA PRO A 138 -15.27 -17.69 -5.78
C PRO A 138 -16.54 -17.09 -6.37
N HIS A 139 -17.71 -17.43 -5.91
CA HIS A 139 -19.01 -17.06 -6.51
C HIS A 139 -19.66 -15.81 -5.92
N GLY A 140 -19.14 -15.29 -4.80
CA GLY A 140 -19.57 -14.03 -4.19
C GLY A 140 -18.74 -12.82 -4.64
N PRO A 141 -19.18 -11.57 -4.33
CA PRO A 141 -18.43 -10.37 -4.63
C PRO A 141 -17.15 -10.31 -3.77
N ALA A 142 -16.02 -10.64 -4.37
CA ALA A 142 -14.73 -10.51 -3.72
C ALA A 142 -14.35 -9.03 -3.56
N GLN A 143 -13.95 -8.62 -2.36
CA GLN A 143 -13.39 -7.29 -2.08
C GLN A 143 -11.86 -7.27 -2.19
N SER A 144 -11.24 -8.43 -2.24
CA SER A 144 -9.79 -8.58 -2.45
C SER A 144 -9.50 -9.81 -3.31
N THR A 145 -8.44 -9.72 -4.12
CA THR A 145 -8.02 -10.82 -5.01
C THR A 145 -6.52 -10.80 -5.24
N THR A 146 -5.97 -11.95 -5.60
CA THR A 146 -4.60 -12.03 -6.11
C THR A 146 -4.58 -11.74 -7.59
N VAL A 147 -3.57 -10.98 -8.03
CA VAL A 147 -3.31 -10.78 -9.46
C VAL A 147 -2.37 -11.88 -9.92
N ALA A 148 -2.83 -12.73 -10.84
CA ALA A 148 -2.00 -13.71 -11.53
C ALA A 148 -1.49 -13.10 -12.83
N MET A 149 -0.17 -13.10 -13.01
CA MET A 149 0.48 -12.71 -14.25
C MET A 149 1.02 -13.94 -14.95
N VAL A 150 0.90 -13.98 -16.27
CA VAL A 150 1.59 -14.98 -17.09
C VAL A 150 3.04 -14.50 -17.24
N GLU A 151 3.97 -15.16 -16.55
CA GLU A 151 5.39 -14.91 -16.76
C GLU A 151 5.87 -15.61 -18.01
N THR A 152 6.48 -14.85 -18.92
CA THR A 152 7.16 -15.39 -20.09
C THR A 152 8.65 -15.49 -19.80
N TYR A 153 9.16 -16.71 -19.81
CA TYR A 153 10.59 -16.96 -19.63
C TYR A 153 11.36 -16.70 -20.92
N ARG A 154 12.38 -15.85 -20.85
CA ARG A 154 13.43 -15.83 -21.88
C ARG A 154 14.40 -16.99 -21.62
N ALA A 155 15.09 -17.45 -22.65
CA ALA A 155 15.98 -18.61 -22.60
C ALA A 155 16.89 -18.64 -21.36
N ARG A 156 17.51 -17.51 -21.02
CA ARG A 156 18.39 -17.38 -19.85
C ARG A 156 17.71 -17.70 -18.51
N HIS A 157 16.47 -17.23 -18.31
CA HIS A 157 15.72 -17.52 -17.08
C HIS A 157 15.24 -18.97 -17.07
N ALA A 158 14.75 -19.49 -18.21
CA ALA A 158 14.34 -20.87 -18.32
C ALA A 158 15.49 -21.84 -18.00
N ILE A 159 16.70 -21.58 -18.50
CA ILE A 159 17.89 -22.40 -18.22
C ILE A 159 18.22 -22.37 -16.72
N ARG A 160 18.11 -21.23 -16.07
CA ARG A 160 18.40 -21.13 -14.64
C ARG A 160 17.39 -21.86 -13.77
N ASP A 161 16.11 -21.69 -14.05
CA ASP A 161 15.05 -22.32 -13.26
C ASP A 161 15.02 -23.84 -13.48
N VAL A 162 15.13 -24.30 -14.72
CA VAL A 162 15.20 -25.73 -15.04
C VAL A 162 16.49 -26.34 -14.46
N GLY A 163 17.63 -25.67 -14.63
CA GLY A 163 18.89 -26.14 -14.06
C GLY A 163 18.84 -26.29 -12.53
N ALA A 164 18.24 -25.30 -11.84
CA ALA A 164 18.03 -25.37 -10.41
C ALA A 164 17.07 -26.51 -10.01
N ALA A 165 15.97 -26.69 -10.75
CA ALA A 165 15.02 -27.79 -10.53
C ALA A 165 15.63 -29.17 -10.73
N LEU A 166 16.62 -29.29 -11.64
CA LEU A 166 17.39 -30.50 -11.89
C LEU A 166 18.58 -30.66 -10.94
N ALA A 167 18.75 -29.75 -9.98
CA ALA A 167 19.86 -29.71 -9.01
C ALA A 167 21.26 -29.71 -9.68
N LEU A 168 21.38 -29.06 -10.86
CA LEU A 168 22.67 -28.86 -11.51
C LEU A 168 23.56 -27.90 -10.70
N PRO A 169 24.90 -28.04 -10.76
CA PRO A 169 25.82 -27.11 -10.14
C PRO A 169 25.63 -25.68 -10.64
N HIS A 170 25.71 -24.70 -9.76
CA HIS A 170 25.46 -23.29 -10.08
C HIS A 170 26.37 -22.76 -11.21
N GLU A 171 27.61 -23.25 -11.25
CA GLU A 171 28.60 -22.89 -12.28
C GLU A 171 28.20 -23.40 -13.67
N GLU A 172 27.67 -24.61 -13.77
CA GLU A 172 27.16 -25.18 -15.02
C GLU A 172 25.92 -24.44 -15.53
N ILE A 173 24.98 -24.12 -14.60
CA ILE A 173 23.78 -23.33 -14.92
C ILE A 173 24.20 -21.97 -15.48
N ASP A 174 25.14 -21.30 -14.83
CA ASP A 174 25.61 -19.98 -15.27
C ASP A 174 26.35 -20.02 -16.59
N ALA A 175 27.13 -21.07 -16.86
CA ALA A 175 27.80 -21.27 -18.14
C ALA A 175 26.80 -21.45 -19.30
N LEU A 176 25.80 -22.32 -19.09
CA LEU A 176 24.72 -22.57 -20.06
C LEU A 176 23.84 -21.33 -20.28
N ALA A 177 23.57 -20.56 -19.23
CA ALA A 177 22.72 -19.37 -19.32
C ALA A 177 23.42 -18.18 -20.01
N LYS A 178 24.75 -18.21 -20.15
CA LYS A 178 25.56 -17.15 -20.79
C LYS A 178 25.97 -17.48 -22.22
N SER A 179 25.82 -18.76 -22.65
CA SER A 179 26.04 -19.18 -24.02
C SER A 179 24.90 -18.74 -24.96
#